data_df855f95c0a77a02fdd585e272b41fc4
#
_entry.id   df855f95c0a77a02fdd585e272b41fc4
#
_cell.length_a   1.000
_cell.length_b   1.000
_cell.length_c   1.000
_cell.angle_alpha   90.00
_cell.angle_beta   90.00
_cell.angle_gamma   90.00
#
_symmetry.space_group_name_H-M   'P 1'
#
loop_
_entity.id
_entity.type
_entity.pdbx_description
1 polymer ?
#
loop_
_entity_poly.entity_id
_entity_poly.type
_entity_poly.pdbx_seq_one_letter_code
_entity_poly.pdbx_strand_id
1 'polypeptide(L)'
;MYGVIIALVPAILASFYFFGLGSAVVLLTSVAACVFFEWAITKYLLKEETSLLDGSAIITGLLLGMNLPSNLPLWIIIIGALFAIGVGKMSFGGLGNNPFNPALVGRCFLLVSFPAQMTSWPVAGQMLSYTDATTGATPLAIMKTAIKTGDASVLNQLPDALSLLFGATGDTFGAGTTGEVCAFALLLGLAYMLWKKVITWHIPVSIIATVFVFSGLMHLANPVYANPLAVIFSGGLMLGAIIMATDYVTSPMTHKGMLIYGVCIGLLTVIIRNWGSYPEGMSFAILIMNAFTPLINTYVKPKRFGEKPAKK
;
A
#
# COMPACT_ATOMS: atom_id res chain seq x y z
N MET A 1 -0.40 -9.53 -15.03
CA MET A 1 -0.42 -10.06 -13.66
C MET A 1 0.95 -10.61 -13.23
N TYR A 2 1.51 -11.62 -13.87
CA TYR A 2 2.80 -12.22 -13.47
C TYR A 2 3.98 -11.23 -13.38
N GLY A 3 4.01 -10.19 -14.22
CA GLY A 3 5.05 -9.13 -14.12
C GLY A 3 5.02 -8.38 -12.79
N VAL A 4 3.85 -8.17 -12.20
CA VAL A 4 3.71 -7.53 -10.88
C VAL A 4 4.17 -8.51 -9.78
N ILE A 5 3.85 -9.81 -9.90
CA ILE A 5 4.31 -10.84 -8.95
C ILE A 5 5.85 -10.88 -8.92
N ILE A 6 6.49 -10.86 -10.11
CA ILE A 6 7.96 -10.83 -10.21
C ILE A 6 8.53 -9.54 -9.60
N ALA A 7 7.89 -8.39 -9.81
CA ALA A 7 8.30 -7.13 -9.23
C ALA A 7 8.21 -7.10 -7.69
N LEU A 8 7.33 -7.91 -7.10
CA LEU A 8 7.16 -8.05 -5.65
C LEU A 8 8.20 -8.98 -5.02
N VAL A 9 8.85 -9.87 -5.79
CA VAL A 9 9.81 -10.85 -5.25
C VAL A 9 10.90 -10.22 -4.38
N PRO A 10 11.57 -9.13 -4.76
CA PRO A 10 12.58 -8.51 -3.90
C PRO A 10 12.00 -8.06 -2.54
N ALA A 11 10.80 -7.49 -2.53
CA ALA A 11 10.14 -7.05 -1.30
C ALA A 11 9.68 -8.23 -0.43
N ILE A 12 9.23 -9.34 -1.03
CA ILE A 12 8.89 -10.58 -0.33
C ILE A 12 10.14 -11.19 0.32
N LEU A 13 11.27 -11.23 -0.38
CA LEU A 13 12.53 -11.72 0.17
C LEU A 13 13.02 -10.85 1.32
N ALA A 14 12.94 -9.51 1.19
CA ALA A 14 13.24 -8.59 2.29
C ALA A 14 12.32 -8.84 3.49
N SER A 15 11.02 -9.04 3.27
CA SER A 15 10.05 -9.37 4.32
C SER A 15 10.42 -10.65 5.07
N PHE A 16 10.85 -11.69 4.37
CA PHE A 16 11.32 -12.94 5.00
C PHE A 16 12.62 -12.73 5.79
N TYR A 17 13.52 -11.90 5.31
CA TYR A 17 14.76 -11.59 6.02
C TYR A 17 14.51 -10.86 7.34
N PHE A 18 13.58 -9.89 7.37
CA PHE A 18 13.32 -9.09 8.58
C PHE A 18 12.34 -9.74 9.57
N PHE A 19 11.32 -10.46 9.10
CA PHE A 19 10.26 -11.02 9.95
C PHE A 19 10.21 -12.55 9.96
N GLY A 20 11.01 -13.23 9.15
CA GLY A 20 11.12 -14.68 9.14
C GLY A 20 9.78 -15.41 9.00
N LEU A 21 9.50 -16.28 9.99
CA LEU A 21 8.33 -17.16 10.01
C LEU A 21 7.01 -16.37 10.01
N GLY A 22 6.93 -15.26 10.74
CA GLY A 22 5.70 -14.46 10.83
C GLY A 22 5.24 -13.95 9.46
N SER A 23 6.17 -13.38 8.67
CA SER A 23 5.88 -12.92 7.31
C SER A 23 5.47 -14.09 6.41
N ALA A 24 6.15 -15.23 6.47
CA ALA A 24 5.82 -16.40 5.66
C ALA A 24 4.40 -16.90 5.93
N VAL A 25 4.03 -17.01 7.21
CA VAL A 25 2.69 -17.45 7.62
C VAL A 25 1.61 -16.48 7.14
N VAL A 26 1.80 -15.18 7.35
CA VAL A 26 0.83 -14.15 6.93
C VAL A 26 0.65 -14.13 5.41
N LEU A 27 1.75 -14.13 4.64
CA LEU A 27 1.69 -14.10 3.18
C LEU A 27 1.05 -15.37 2.60
N LEU A 28 1.48 -16.54 3.06
CA LEU A 28 0.91 -17.82 2.58
C LEU A 28 -0.56 -17.95 2.92
N THR A 29 -0.96 -17.60 4.14
CA THR A 29 -2.37 -17.64 4.56
C THR A 29 -3.21 -16.66 3.76
N SER A 30 -2.74 -15.43 3.55
CA SER A 30 -3.44 -14.42 2.78
C SER A 30 -3.65 -14.86 1.32
N VAL A 31 -2.62 -15.38 0.67
CA VAL A 31 -2.72 -15.89 -0.71
C VAL A 31 -3.65 -17.10 -0.78
N ALA A 32 -3.47 -18.09 0.11
CA ALA A 32 -4.31 -19.29 0.12
C ALA A 32 -5.79 -18.94 0.36
N ALA A 33 -6.07 -18.05 1.31
CA ALA A 33 -7.43 -17.60 1.60
C ALA A 33 -8.06 -16.84 0.42
N CYS A 34 -7.31 -15.92 -0.22
CA CYS A 34 -7.81 -15.20 -1.40
C CYS A 34 -8.12 -16.15 -2.57
N VAL A 35 -7.24 -17.08 -2.87
CA VAL A 35 -7.47 -18.09 -3.92
C VAL A 35 -8.66 -18.97 -3.58
N PHE A 36 -8.77 -19.42 -2.33
CA PHE A 36 -9.89 -20.23 -1.88
C PHE A 36 -11.23 -19.50 -2.00
N PHE A 37 -11.32 -18.25 -1.55
CA PHE A 37 -12.56 -17.47 -1.62
C PHE A 37 -12.94 -17.14 -3.06
N GLU A 38 -11.97 -16.81 -3.93
CA GLU A 38 -12.26 -16.59 -5.34
C GLU A 38 -12.82 -17.86 -5.99
N TRP A 39 -12.17 -19.00 -5.76
CA TRP A 39 -12.67 -20.30 -6.24
C TRP A 39 -14.06 -20.63 -5.71
N ALA A 40 -14.29 -20.48 -4.40
CA ALA A 40 -15.56 -20.81 -3.78
C ALA A 40 -16.70 -19.92 -4.28
N ILE A 41 -16.47 -18.61 -4.37
CA ILE A 41 -17.49 -17.67 -4.84
C ILE A 41 -17.80 -17.91 -6.32
N THR A 42 -16.80 -18.06 -7.18
CA THR A 42 -16.99 -18.30 -8.61
C THR A 42 -17.75 -19.61 -8.85
N LYS A 43 -17.36 -20.70 -8.18
CA LYS A 43 -17.95 -22.00 -8.39
C LYS A 43 -19.37 -22.16 -7.79
N TYR A 44 -19.57 -21.67 -6.54
CA TYR A 44 -20.82 -21.95 -5.81
C TYR A 44 -21.85 -20.83 -5.92
N LEU A 45 -21.41 -19.53 -5.92
CA LEU A 45 -22.33 -18.41 -6.02
C LEU A 45 -22.59 -18.01 -7.48
N LEU A 46 -21.54 -17.77 -8.26
CA LEU A 46 -21.68 -17.29 -9.64
C LEU A 46 -21.94 -18.42 -10.62
N LYS A 47 -21.54 -19.65 -10.29
CA LYS A 47 -21.67 -20.85 -11.15
C LYS A 47 -21.00 -20.69 -12.53
N GLU A 48 -19.88 -19.95 -12.54
CA GLU A 48 -19.06 -19.70 -13.73
C GLU A 48 -17.79 -20.56 -13.71
N GLU A 49 -17.11 -20.66 -14.86
CA GLU A 49 -15.81 -21.32 -14.93
C GLU A 49 -14.78 -20.54 -14.14
N THR A 50 -13.97 -21.23 -13.34
CA THR A 50 -12.98 -20.59 -12.48
C THR A 50 -11.75 -20.14 -13.27
N SER A 51 -11.41 -18.85 -13.26
CA SER A 51 -10.23 -18.26 -13.91
C SER A 51 -9.07 -18.05 -12.93
N LEU A 52 -8.78 -19.03 -12.07
CA LEU A 52 -7.71 -18.91 -11.06
C LEU A 52 -6.30 -18.74 -11.64
N LEU A 53 -6.11 -19.18 -12.90
CA LEU A 53 -4.82 -19.12 -13.59
C LEU A 53 -4.43 -17.71 -14.05
N ASP A 54 -5.32 -16.73 -13.98
CA ASP A 54 -5.01 -15.34 -14.34
C ASP A 54 -4.04 -14.66 -13.34
N GLY A 55 -3.90 -15.23 -12.13
CA GLY A 55 -3.02 -14.75 -11.08
C GLY A 55 -3.56 -13.55 -10.29
N SER A 56 -4.80 -13.15 -10.53
CA SER A 56 -5.38 -11.96 -9.87
C SER A 56 -5.64 -12.17 -8.37
N ALA A 57 -6.13 -13.37 -7.98
CA ALA A 57 -6.29 -13.74 -6.57
C ALA A 57 -4.95 -13.79 -5.84
N ILE A 58 -3.90 -14.30 -6.51
CA ILE A 58 -2.54 -14.37 -5.95
C ILE A 58 -2.01 -12.96 -5.67
N ILE A 59 -2.15 -12.03 -6.63
CA ILE A 59 -1.73 -10.63 -6.44
C ILE A 59 -2.52 -9.99 -5.29
N THR A 60 -3.84 -10.16 -5.26
CA THR A 60 -4.67 -9.60 -4.19
C THR A 60 -4.23 -10.14 -2.82
N GLY A 61 -3.96 -11.45 -2.72
CA GLY A 61 -3.48 -12.08 -1.49
C GLY A 61 -2.08 -11.61 -1.09
N LEU A 62 -1.15 -11.49 -2.05
CA LEU A 62 0.19 -10.95 -1.80
C LEU A 62 0.13 -9.50 -1.31
N LEU A 63 -0.61 -8.64 -2.01
CA LEU A 63 -0.75 -7.23 -1.63
C LEU A 63 -1.46 -7.07 -0.29
N LEU A 64 -2.49 -7.86 -0.01
CA LEU A 64 -3.13 -7.86 1.29
C LEU A 64 -2.14 -8.28 2.37
N GLY A 65 -1.47 -9.44 2.24
CA GLY A 65 -0.50 -9.94 3.20
C GLY A 65 0.66 -8.97 3.44
N MET A 66 1.18 -8.33 2.39
CA MET A 66 2.24 -7.30 2.52
C MET A 66 1.77 -6.03 3.25
N ASN A 67 0.49 -5.81 3.39
CA ASN A 67 -0.09 -4.70 4.12
C ASN A 67 -0.54 -5.04 5.55
N LEU A 68 -0.28 -6.25 6.01
CA LEU A 68 -0.63 -6.72 7.35
C LEU A 68 0.61 -6.78 8.26
N PRO A 69 0.43 -6.65 9.59
CA PRO A 69 1.48 -6.96 10.56
C PRO A 69 1.88 -8.44 10.49
N SER A 70 3.16 -8.74 10.73
CA SER A 70 3.68 -10.13 10.65
C SER A 70 3.23 -11.03 11.81
N ASN A 71 2.64 -10.49 12.88
CA ASN A 71 2.11 -11.20 14.04
C ASN A 71 0.58 -11.36 14.03
N LEU A 72 -0.09 -11.05 12.92
CA LEU A 72 -1.55 -11.02 12.87
C LEU A 72 -2.14 -12.44 12.97
N PRO A 73 -3.14 -12.70 13.84
CA PRO A 73 -3.79 -13.99 13.95
C PRO A 73 -4.44 -14.46 12.63
N LEU A 74 -4.33 -15.76 12.33
CA LEU A 74 -4.79 -16.34 11.05
C LEU A 74 -6.25 -16.06 10.73
N TRP A 75 -7.13 -16.12 11.72
CA TRP A 75 -8.56 -15.89 11.51
C TRP A 75 -8.89 -14.48 11.03
N ILE A 76 -8.13 -13.47 11.47
CA ILE A 76 -8.28 -12.08 11.01
C ILE A 76 -7.83 -11.97 9.55
N ILE A 77 -6.73 -12.63 9.16
CA ILE A 77 -6.24 -12.66 7.79
C ILE A 77 -7.30 -13.28 6.86
N ILE A 78 -7.93 -14.39 7.29
CA ILE A 78 -8.98 -15.06 6.53
C ILE A 78 -10.20 -14.16 6.34
N ILE A 79 -10.64 -13.44 7.39
CA ILE A 79 -11.73 -12.46 7.28
C ILE A 79 -11.35 -11.33 6.32
N GLY A 80 -10.12 -10.80 6.41
CA GLY A 80 -9.62 -9.78 5.48
C GLY A 80 -9.62 -10.24 4.03
N ALA A 81 -9.20 -11.47 3.77
CA ALA A 81 -9.22 -12.07 2.45
C ALA A 81 -10.65 -12.26 1.91
N LEU A 82 -11.58 -12.65 2.77
CA LEU A 82 -13.01 -12.75 2.42
C LEU A 82 -13.56 -11.38 1.97
N PHE A 83 -13.27 -10.32 2.73
CA PHE A 83 -13.71 -8.97 2.36
C PHE A 83 -13.00 -8.44 1.11
N ALA A 84 -11.71 -8.69 0.97
CA ALA A 84 -10.95 -8.29 -0.22
C ALA A 84 -11.52 -8.92 -1.50
N ILE A 85 -11.72 -10.22 -1.50
CA ILE A 85 -12.24 -10.95 -2.66
C ILE A 85 -13.74 -10.81 -2.79
N GLY A 86 -14.51 -11.10 -1.73
CA GLY A 86 -15.98 -11.11 -1.77
C GLY A 86 -16.55 -9.73 -2.05
N VAL A 87 -16.20 -8.75 -1.21
CA VAL A 87 -16.74 -7.40 -1.32
C VAL A 87 -15.95 -6.53 -2.31
N GLY A 88 -14.60 -6.60 -2.28
CA GLY A 88 -13.76 -5.72 -3.10
C GLY A 88 -13.70 -6.10 -4.58
N LYS A 89 -13.93 -7.38 -4.93
CA LYS A 89 -13.75 -7.87 -6.30
C LYS A 89 -15.00 -8.55 -6.86
N MET A 90 -15.49 -9.61 -6.22
CA MET A 90 -16.53 -10.46 -6.79
C MET A 90 -17.93 -9.84 -6.80
N SER A 91 -18.24 -8.97 -5.83
CA SER A 91 -19.52 -8.22 -5.79
C SER A 91 -19.75 -7.32 -7.00
N PHE A 92 -18.69 -6.92 -7.68
CA PHE A 92 -18.72 -6.04 -8.84
C PHE A 92 -18.61 -6.77 -10.18
N GLY A 93 -18.54 -8.11 -10.16
CA GLY A 93 -18.43 -8.94 -11.37
C GLY A 93 -17.01 -9.41 -11.68
N GLY A 94 -16.12 -9.45 -10.70
CA GLY A 94 -14.79 -10.04 -10.81
C GLY A 94 -13.72 -9.11 -11.40
N LEU A 95 -12.72 -9.71 -12.02
CA LEU A 95 -11.55 -9.00 -12.56
C LEU A 95 -11.96 -7.97 -13.63
N GLY A 96 -11.48 -6.75 -13.50
CA GLY A 96 -11.72 -5.67 -14.46
C GLY A 96 -12.93 -4.79 -14.15
N ASN A 97 -13.83 -5.20 -13.28
CA ASN A 97 -15.05 -4.46 -12.92
C ASN A 97 -15.00 -3.83 -11.52
N ASN A 98 -13.95 -4.11 -10.74
CA ASN A 98 -13.80 -3.60 -9.38
C ASN A 98 -13.52 -2.08 -9.37
N PRO A 99 -14.35 -1.26 -8.70
CA PRO A 99 -14.13 0.19 -8.60
C PRO A 99 -13.00 0.54 -7.63
N PHE A 100 -12.68 -0.34 -6.71
CA PHE A 100 -11.65 -0.16 -5.69
C PHE A 100 -10.59 -1.25 -5.78
N ASN A 101 -9.38 -0.96 -5.32
CA ASN A 101 -8.34 -1.98 -5.16
C ASN A 101 -8.76 -2.99 -4.09
N PRO A 102 -8.94 -4.29 -4.43
CA PRO A 102 -9.49 -5.28 -3.51
C PRO A 102 -8.65 -5.51 -2.25
N ALA A 103 -7.32 -5.51 -2.39
CA ALA A 103 -6.42 -5.68 -1.23
C ALA A 103 -6.56 -4.52 -0.24
N LEU A 104 -6.74 -3.29 -0.73
CA LEU A 104 -6.97 -2.13 0.12
C LEU A 104 -8.34 -2.14 0.78
N VAL A 105 -9.38 -2.63 0.11
CA VAL A 105 -10.71 -2.83 0.72
C VAL A 105 -10.59 -3.78 1.92
N GLY A 106 -9.93 -4.92 1.75
CA GLY A 106 -9.68 -5.86 2.84
C GLY A 106 -8.88 -5.25 3.99
N ARG A 107 -7.78 -4.55 3.67
CA ARG A 107 -6.95 -3.87 4.68
C ARG A 107 -7.72 -2.81 5.46
N CYS A 108 -8.43 -1.91 4.78
CA CYS A 108 -9.18 -0.84 5.46
C CYS A 108 -10.31 -1.42 6.31
N PHE A 109 -11.00 -2.47 5.84
CA PHE A 109 -11.97 -3.18 6.64
C PHE A 109 -11.34 -3.72 7.94
N LEU A 110 -10.19 -4.41 7.84
CA LEU A 110 -9.51 -4.95 9.01
C LEU A 110 -9.04 -3.87 9.97
N LEU A 111 -8.52 -2.73 9.46
CA LEU A 111 -8.05 -1.63 10.28
C LEU A 111 -9.17 -0.98 11.09
N VAL A 112 -10.38 -0.90 10.54
CA VAL A 112 -11.56 -0.34 11.22
C VAL A 112 -12.18 -1.35 12.19
N SER A 113 -12.23 -2.64 11.82
CA SER A 113 -12.89 -3.69 12.62
C SER A 113 -11.99 -4.25 13.72
N PHE A 114 -10.68 -4.32 13.50
CA PHE A 114 -9.71 -4.91 14.42
C PHE A 114 -8.51 -3.97 14.66
N PRO A 115 -8.74 -2.74 15.14
CA PRO A 115 -7.69 -1.72 15.24
C PRO A 115 -6.53 -2.15 16.15
N ALA A 116 -6.81 -2.82 17.27
CA ALA A 116 -5.77 -3.23 18.22
C ALA A 116 -4.76 -4.20 17.59
N GLN A 117 -5.22 -5.21 16.86
CA GLN A 117 -4.37 -6.20 16.19
C GLN A 117 -3.66 -5.60 14.97
N MET A 118 -4.35 -4.73 14.23
CA MET A 118 -3.81 -4.08 13.02
C MET A 118 -2.79 -2.97 13.32
N THR A 119 -2.70 -2.50 14.54
CA THR A 119 -1.72 -1.47 14.96
C THR A 119 -0.64 -1.99 15.89
N SER A 120 -0.55 -3.30 16.07
CA SER A 120 0.55 -3.94 16.79
C SER A 120 1.67 -4.28 15.79
N TRP A 121 2.79 -3.55 15.88
CA TRP A 121 3.87 -3.64 14.90
C TRP A 121 5.06 -4.40 15.47
N PRO A 122 5.37 -5.61 14.96
CA PRO A 122 6.55 -6.36 15.39
C PRO A 122 7.85 -5.64 15.06
N VAL A 123 8.81 -5.80 15.93
CA VAL A 123 10.19 -5.35 15.72
C VAL A 123 10.89 -6.29 14.73
N ALA A 124 11.75 -5.76 13.86
CA ALA A 124 12.52 -6.57 12.91
C ALA A 124 13.53 -7.49 13.63
N GLY A 125 13.93 -8.58 12.99
CA GLY A 125 14.94 -9.51 13.51
C GLY A 125 14.40 -10.72 14.27
N GLN A 126 13.09 -10.81 14.52
CA GLN A 126 12.47 -11.91 15.25
C GLN A 126 12.09 -13.07 14.30
N MET A 127 13.09 -13.78 13.78
CA MET A 127 12.91 -14.77 12.69
C MET A 127 11.98 -15.95 13.03
N LEU A 128 11.91 -16.39 14.28
CA LEU A 128 11.15 -17.56 14.70
C LEU A 128 9.87 -17.24 15.48
N SER A 129 9.66 -15.95 15.82
CA SER A 129 8.47 -15.52 16.56
C SER A 129 7.32 -15.23 15.60
N TYR A 130 6.07 -15.55 16.02
CA TYR A 130 4.87 -15.23 15.28
C TYR A 130 3.92 -14.36 16.12
N THR A 131 3.03 -14.97 16.90
CA THR A 131 2.06 -14.23 17.74
C THR A 131 2.71 -13.58 18.96
N ASP A 132 3.82 -14.14 19.45
CA ASP A 132 4.54 -13.68 20.64
C ASP A 132 5.68 -12.71 20.31
N ALA A 133 5.67 -12.12 19.11
CA ALA A 133 6.66 -11.15 18.69
C ALA A 133 6.58 -9.87 19.53
N THR A 134 7.72 -9.37 19.98
CA THR A 134 7.78 -8.06 20.66
C THR A 134 7.41 -6.96 19.67
N THR A 135 6.61 -6.00 20.13
CA THR A 135 6.11 -4.89 19.30
C THR A 135 6.75 -3.58 19.74
N GLY A 136 6.91 -2.67 18.79
CA GLY A 136 7.47 -1.33 19.01
C GLY A 136 6.69 -0.25 18.31
N ALA A 137 6.97 1.01 18.66
CA ALA A 137 6.40 2.16 17.97
C ALA A 137 6.99 2.29 16.56
N THR A 138 6.15 2.49 15.56
CA THR A 138 6.63 2.73 14.19
C THR A 138 7.18 4.14 14.05
N PRO A 139 8.08 4.40 13.06
CA PRO A 139 8.53 5.75 12.75
C PRO A 139 7.38 6.75 12.52
N LEU A 140 6.29 6.31 11.88
CA LEU A 140 5.09 7.14 11.69
C LEU A 140 4.38 7.48 13.02
N ALA A 141 4.35 6.55 13.97
CA ALA A 141 3.77 6.80 15.28
C ALA A 141 4.59 7.85 16.05
N ILE A 142 5.93 7.80 15.95
CA ILE A 142 6.83 8.79 16.55
C ILE A 142 6.61 10.17 15.93
N MET A 143 6.56 10.28 14.59
CA MET A 143 6.25 11.53 13.88
C MET A 143 4.93 12.11 14.34
N LYS A 144 3.89 11.27 14.48
CA LYS A 144 2.58 11.70 14.94
C LYS A 144 2.58 12.16 16.40
N THR A 145 3.37 11.52 17.25
CA THR A 145 3.53 11.93 18.64
C THR A 145 4.19 13.31 18.71
N ALA A 146 5.25 13.56 17.92
CA ALA A 146 5.90 14.87 17.86
C ALA A 146 4.92 15.99 17.46
N ILE A 147 4.05 15.74 16.47
CA ILE A 147 3.02 16.69 16.04
C ILE A 147 1.98 16.94 17.17
N LYS A 148 1.56 15.89 17.89
CA LYS A 148 0.57 15.99 18.96
C LYS A 148 1.11 16.71 20.20
N THR A 149 2.38 16.45 20.56
CA THR A 149 3.02 17.07 21.75
C THR A 149 3.57 18.45 21.44
N GLY A 150 3.77 18.78 20.17
CA GLY A 150 4.44 20.02 19.75
C GLY A 150 5.94 20.02 20.03
N ASP A 151 6.54 18.87 20.35
CA ASP A 151 7.93 18.72 20.74
C ASP A 151 8.77 18.10 19.61
N ALA A 152 9.67 18.90 19.04
CA ALA A 152 10.57 18.43 17.97
C ALA A 152 11.65 17.46 18.49
N SER A 153 11.94 17.42 19.81
CA SER A 153 12.96 16.53 20.37
C SER A 153 12.60 15.04 20.19
N VAL A 154 11.31 14.72 20.10
CA VAL A 154 10.82 13.37 19.83
C VAL A 154 11.30 12.84 18.48
N LEU A 155 11.52 13.71 17.49
CA LEU A 155 12.03 13.34 16.17
C LEU A 155 13.49 12.87 16.19
N ASN A 156 14.26 13.20 17.22
CA ASN A 156 15.63 12.70 17.38
C ASN A 156 15.70 11.19 17.61
N GLN A 157 14.58 10.57 17.97
CA GLN A 157 14.47 9.12 18.10
C GLN A 157 14.28 8.41 16.76
N LEU A 158 13.99 9.15 15.66
CA LEU A 158 13.76 8.53 14.37
C LEU A 158 15.06 7.93 13.80
N PRO A 159 14.99 6.75 13.18
CA PRO A 159 16.10 6.21 12.40
C PRO A 159 16.44 7.16 11.24
N ASP A 160 17.70 7.16 10.82
CA ASP A 160 18.14 7.88 9.64
C ASP A 160 17.36 7.46 8.39
N ALA A 161 17.20 8.39 7.44
CA ALA A 161 16.49 8.14 6.18
C ALA A 161 17.10 6.98 5.37
N LEU A 162 18.42 6.77 5.45
CA LEU A 162 19.08 5.63 4.84
C LEU A 162 18.71 4.31 5.53
N SER A 163 18.65 4.32 6.85
CA SER A 163 18.20 3.14 7.63
C SER A 163 16.76 2.76 7.29
N LEU A 164 15.88 3.75 7.13
CA LEU A 164 14.50 3.53 6.67
C LEU A 164 14.43 3.00 5.24
N LEU A 165 15.32 3.46 4.34
CA LEU A 165 15.37 2.98 2.96
C LEU A 165 15.71 1.49 2.88
N PHE A 166 16.68 1.04 3.70
CA PHE A 166 17.13 -0.36 3.70
C PHE A 166 16.39 -1.26 4.71
N GLY A 167 15.50 -0.71 5.52
CA GLY A 167 14.75 -1.45 6.53
C GLY A 167 15.53 -1.73 7.82
N ALA A 168 16.70 -1.12 7.98
CA ALA A 168 17.54 -1.28 9.17
C ALA A 168 17.04 -0.38 10.31
N THR A 169 15.81 -0.61 10.78
CA THR A 169 15.18 0.21 11.84
C THR A 169 15.70 -0.12 13.25
N GLY A 170 16.54 -1.16 13.41
CA GLY A 170 17.07 -1.60 14.70
C GLY A 170 16.08 -2.42 15.53
N ASP A 171 16.52 -2.88 16.70
CA ASP A 171 15.76 -3.80 17.57
C ASP A 171 14.70 -3.10 18.45
N THR A 172 14.52 -1.79 18.31
CA THR A 172 13.66 -0.98 19.20
C THR A 172 12.38 -0.48 18.52
N PHE A 173 12.38 -0.37 17.18
CA PHE A 173 11.27 0.20 16.45
C PHE A 173 10.40 -0.89 15.80
N GLY A 174 9.09 -0.71 15.86
CA GLY A 174 8.17 -1.49 15.06
C GLY A 174 8.44 -1.26 13.57
N ALA A 175 8.68 -2.33 12.84
CA ALA A 175 9.07 -2.25 11.44
C ALA A 175 7.88 -2.01 10.48
N GLY A 176 6.66 -1.86 11.01
CA GLY A 176 5.47 -1.64 10.23
C GLY A 176 4.89 -2.91 9.60
N THR A 177 4.31 -2.80 8.41
CA THR A 177 3.76 -3.94 7.68
C THR A 177 4.86 -4.76 7.02
N THR A 178 4.54 -6.04 6.70
CA THR A 178 5.51 -6.96 6.10
C THR A 178 6.11 -6.46 4.78
N GLY A 179 5.40 -5.63 4.03
CA GLY A 179 5.82 -5.13 2.71
C GLY A 179 6.47 -3.75 2.70
N GLU A 180 6.44 -3.01 3.80
CA GLU A 180 6.95 -1.62 3.82
C GLU A 180 8.36 -1.49 4.41
N VAL A 181 8.89 -2.58 4.98
CA VAL A 181 10.15 -2.56 5.73
C VAL A 181 11.34 -2.08 4.90
N CYS A 182 11.44 -2.51 3.65
CA CYS A 182 12.56 -2.19 2.78
C CYS A 182 12.09 -1.43 1.52
N ALA A 183 12.15 -0.10 1.58
CA ALA A 183 11.80 0.75 0.44
C ALA A 183 12.71 0.52 -0.78
N PHE A 184 13.98 0.15 -0.56
CA PHE A 184 14.93 -0.18 -1.64
C PHE A 184 14.47 -1.38 -2.46
N ALA A 185 13.94 -2.44 -1.83
CA ALA A 185 13.40 -3.60 -2.52
C ALA A 185 12.18 -3.25 -3.40
N LEU A 186 11.33 -2.32 -2.92
CA LEU A 186 10.21 -1.80 -3.72
C LEU A 186 10.67 -0.95 -4.91
N LEU A 187 11.76 -0.17 -4.75
CA LEU A 187 12.36 0.59 -5.86
C LEU A 187 12.95 -0.33 -6.94
N LEU A 188 13.53 -1.47 -6.56
CA LEU A 188 13.96 -2.48 -7.54
C LEU A 188 12.75 -3.04 -8.30
N GLY A 189 11.64 -3.32 -7.61
CA GLY A 189 10.38 -3.70 -8.24
C GLY A 189 9.85 -2.63 -9.20
N LEU A 190 9.90 -1.36 -8.82
CA LEU A 190 9.55 -0.22 -9.69
C LEU A 190 10.41 -0.19 -10.96
N ALA A 191 11.73 -0.29 -10.81
CA ALA A 191 12.66 -0.30 -11.94
C ALA A 191 12.35 -1.43 -12.92
N TYR A 192 12.07 -2.64 -12.42
CA TYR A 192 11.66 -3.77 -13.23
C TYR A 192 10.33 -3.50 -13.98
N MET A 193 9.31 -2.98 -13.30
CA MET A 193 8.00 -2.69 -13.91
C MET A 193 8.08 -1.60 -14.98
N LEU A 194 8.89 -0.57 -14.77
CA LEU A 194 9.15 0.49 -15.77
C LEU A 194 9.93 -0.07 -16.97
N TRP A 195 10.96 -0.88 -16.74
CA TRP A 195 11.74 -1.50 -17.79
C TRP A 195 10.88 -2.40 -18.68
N LYS A 196 10.04 -3.23 -18.09
CA LYS A 196 9.10 -4.10 -18.80
C LYS A 196 7.85 -3.36 -19.32
N LYS A 197 7.74 -2.05 -19.09
CA LYS A 197 6.56 -1.22 -19.45
C LYS A 197 5.24 -1.79 -18.91
N VAL A 198 5.30 -2.41 -17.73
CA VAL A 198 4.11 -2.90 -17.03
C VAL A 198 3.33 -1.71 -16.47
N ILE A 199 3.99 -0.67 -16.00
CA ILE A 199 3.38 0.56 -15.51
C ILE A 199 4.03 1.79 -16.16
N THR A 200 3.36 2.94 -16.03
CA THR A 200 3.92 4.24 -16.40
C THR A 200 4.44 4.97 -15.15
N TRP A 201 5.45 5.81 -15.32
CA TRP A 201 6.09 6.55 -14.22
C TRP A 201 5.20 7.65 -13.60
N HIS A 202 4.11 8.05 -14.30
CA HIS A 202 3.30 9.23 -13.95
C HIS A 202 2.71 9.15 -12.54
N ILE A 203 2.09 8.03 -12.15
CA ILE A 203 1.46 7.87 -10.83
C ILE A 203 2.50 7.79 -9.71
N PRO A 204 3.50 6.89 -9.74
CA PRO A 204 4.47 6.78 -8.65
C PRO A 204 5.23 8.10 -8.42
N VAL A 205 5.71 8.73 -9.50
CA VAL A 205 6.49 9.96 -9.41
C VAL A 205 5.63 11.12 -8.89
N SER A 206 4.39 11.27 -9.37
CA SER A 206 3.50 12.34 -8.91
C SER A 206 3.15 12.21 -7.42
N ILE A 207 2.92 10.99 -6.93
CA ILE A 207 2.65 10.75 -5.50
C ILE A 207 3.89 11.13 -4.66
N ILE A 208 5.05 10.56 -5.00
CA ILE A 208 6.30 10.77 -4.25
C ILE A 208 6.70 12.26 -4.28
N ALA A 209 6.65 12.90 -5.44
CA ALA A 209 6.97 14.32 -5.58
C ALA A 209 6.02 15.20 -4.76
N THR A 210 4.72 14.93 -4.78
CA THR A 210 3.74 15.72 -4.01
C THR A 210 3.96 15.54 -2.51
N VAL A 211 4.21 14.31 -2.03
CA VAL A 211 4.51 14.07 -0.62
C VAL A 211 5.81 14.76 -0.23
N PHE A 212 6.85 14.69 -1.08
CA PHE A 212 8.13 15.35 -0.83
C PHE A 212 7.99 16.87 -0.70
N VAL A 213 7.33 17.51 -1.66
CA VAL A 213 7.13 18.95 -1.68
C VAL A 213 6.26 19.40 -0.51
N PHE A 214 5.12 18.74 -0.28
CA PHE A 214 4.19 19.16 0.76
C PHE A 214 4.77 18.94 2.17
N SER A 215 5.37 17.77 2.45
CA SER A 215 6.03 17.52 3.74
C SER A 215 7.27 18.43 3.91
N GLY A 216 7.99 18.76 2.83
CA GLY A 216 9.10 19.71 2.84
C GLY A 216 8.67 21.12 3.22
N LEU A 217 7.59 21.62 2.62
CA LEU A 217 7.03 22.93 2.99
C LEU A 217 6.59 22.97 4.44
N MET A 218 5.98 21.89 4.95
CA MET A 218 5.59 21.80 6.36
C MET A 218 6.80 21.79 7.30
N HIS A 219 7.84 21.02 6.97
CA HIS A 219 9.07 20.98 7.74
C HIS A 219 9.78 22.33 7.80
N LEU A 220 9.82 23.08 6.68
CA LEU A 220 10.36 24.43 6.62
C LEU A 220 9.54 25.44 7.46
N ALA A 221 8.23 25.25 7.50
CA ALA A 221 7.34 26.12 8.29
C ALA A 221 7.43 25.85 9.80
N ASN A 222 7.61 24.59 10.21
CA ASN A 222 7.71 24.22 11.62
C ASN A 222 8.57 22.94 11.78
N PRO A 223 9.66 22.96 12.58
CA PRO A 223 10.56 21.83 12.79
C PRO A 223 9.92 20.63 13.52
N VAL A 224 8.70 20.76 14.03
CA VAL A 224 7.92 19.64 14.60
C VAL A 224 7.53 18.60 13.53
N TYR A 225 7.47 19.00 12.26
CA TYR A 225 7.24 18.08 11.16
C TYR A 225 8.53 17.38 10.74
N ALA A 226 8.45 16.07 10.51
CA ALA A 226 9.60 15.25 10.16
C ALA A 226 10.21 15.64 8.79
N ASN A 227 11.46 15.24 8.59
CA ASN A 227 12.17 15.40 7.31
C ASN A 227 11.38 14.70 6.18
N PRO A 228 11.20 15.32 5.00
CA PRO A 228 10.49 14.75 3.85
C PRO A 228 10.95 13.36 3.45
N LEU A 229 12.25 13.08 3.49
CA LEU A 229 12.79 11.75 3.16
C LEU A 229 12.32 10.69 4.17
N ALA A 230 12.32 11.02 5.46
CA ALA A 230 11.80 10.12 6.48
C ALA A 230 10.30 9.84 6.28
N VAL A 231 9.51 10.86 5.89
CA VAL A 231 8.08 10.70 5.59
C VAL A 231 7.84 9.78 4.39
N ILE A 232 8.68 9.86 3.34
CA ILE A 232 8.55 9.03 2.13
C ILE A 232 8.90 7.57 2.42
N PHE A 233 10.01 7.33 3.13
CA PHE A 233 10.49 5.97 3.40
C PHE A 233 9.80 5.31 4.60
N SER A 234 8.91 6.02 5.30
CA SER A 234 8.14 5.47 6.41
C SER A 234 6.75 5.03 5.97
N GLY A 235 6.33 3.89 6.47
CA GLY A 235 5.00 3.34 6.25
C GLY A 235 4.74 2.91 4.82
N GLY A 236 3.52 2.47 4.55
CA GLY A 236 3.09 1.88 3.27
C GLY A 236 3.08 2.83 2.06
N LEU A 237 3.71 4.02 2.12
CA LEU A 237 3.69 4.98 1.02
C LEU A 237 4.35 4.41 -0.24
N MET A 238 5.53 3.82 -0.11
CA MET A 238 6.26 3.28 -1.26
C MET A 238 5.52 2.10 -1.89
N LEU A 239 5.02 1.16 -1.09
CA LEU A 239 4.21 0.04 -1.58
C LEU A 239 2.93 0.53 -2.26
N GLY A 240 2.23 1.48 -1.63
CA GLY A 240 1.01 2.08 -2.17
C GLY A 240 1.23 2.85 -3.47
N ALA A 241 2.25 3.69 -3.54
CA ALA A 241 2.55 4.52 -4.71
C ALA A 241 3.02 3.70 -5.91
N ILE A 242 3.84 2.66 -5.69
CA ILE A 242 4.47 1.88 -6.76
C ILE A 242 3.52 0.82 -7.30
N ILE A 243 2.76 0.12 -6.44
CA ILE A 243 2.04 -1.08 -6.84
C ILE A 243 0.53 -0.92 -6.72
N MET A 244 0.03 -0.35 -5.62
CA MET A 244 -1.41 -0.32 -5.36
C MET A 244 -2.15 0.80 -6.10
N ALA A 245 -1.54 1.99 -6.22
CA ALA A 245 -2.11 3.11 -6.95
C ALA A 245 -1.98 2.95 -8.47
N THR A 246 -1.13 2.03 -8.94
CA THR A 246 -0.91 1.76 -10.36
C THR A 246 -1.73 0.58 -10.89
N ASP A 247 -2.72 0.13 -10.15
CA ASP A 247 -3.66 -0.90 -10.60
C ASP A 247 -4.42 -0.43 -11.84
N TYR A 248 -4.42 -1.23 -12.91
CA TYR A 248 -4.99 -0.88 -14.21
C TYR A 248 -6.49 -0.59 -14.17
N VAL A 249 -7.22 -1.28 -13.30
CA VAL A 249 -8.68 -1.18 -13.25
C VAL A 249 -9.11 0.09 -12.52
N THR A 250 -8.41 0.45 -11.46
CA THR A 250 -8.82 1.52 -10.54
C THR A 250 -8.12 2.86 -10.79
N SER A 251 -7.13 2.90 -11.68
CA SER A 251 -6.38 4.12 -12.02
C SER A 251 -6.91 4.80 -13.29
N PRO A 252 -6.69 6.13 -13.46
CA PRO A 252 -7.11 6.86 -14.66
C PRO A 252 -6.39 6.40 -15.93
N MET A 253 -7.09 6.47 -17.08
CA MET A 253 -6.56 6.02 -18.38
C MET A 253 -5.60 7.02 -19.03
N THR A 254 -5.73 8.31 -18.76
CA THR A 254 -4.93 9.35 -19.41
C THR A 254 -3.73 9.77 -18.59
N HIS A 255 -2.60 10.09 -19.23
CA HIS A 255 -1.41 10.56 -18.53
C HIS A 255 -1.66 11.81 -17.66
N LYS A 256 -2.50 12.75 -18.14
CA LYS A 256 -2.91 13.93 -17.35
C LYS A 256 -3.77 13.52 -16.15
N GLY A 257 -4.71 12.59 -16.36
CA GLY A 257 -5.52 12.04 -15.28
C GLY A 257 -4.67 11.32 -14.23
N MET A 258 -3.66 10.55 -14.65
CA MET A 258 -2.70 9.88 -13.77
C MET A 258 -1.93 10.87 -12.89
N LEU A 259 -1.49 12.01 -13.44
CA LEU A 259 -0.80 13.05 -12.67
C LEU A 259 -1.74 13.68 -11.64
N ILE A 260 -2.97 14.06 -12.04
CA ILE A 260 -3.96 14.62 -11.11
C ILE A 260 -4.27 13.62 -9.98
N TYR A 261 -4.52 12.38 -10.34
CA TYR A 261 -4.77 11.28 -9.41
C TYR A 261 -3.63 11.11 -8.40
N GLY A 262 -2.38 11.08 -8.89
CA GLY A 262 -1.21 10.93 -8.02
C GLY A 262 -0.98 12.15 -7.11
N VAL A 263 -1.16 13.37 -7.60
CA VAL A 263 -1.07 14.60 -6.79
C VAL A 263 -2.13 14.58 -5.67
N CYS A 264 -3.37 14.25 -5.99
CA CYS A 264 -4.45 14.16 -5.00
C CYS A 264 -4.17 13.08 -3.95
N ILE A 265 -3.69 11.90 -4.34
CA ILE A 265 -3.29 10.84 -3.39
C ILE A 265 -2.17 11.35 -2.47
N GLY A 266 -1.14 11.98 -3.02
CA GLY A 266 -0.03 12.52 -2.23
C GLY A 266 -0.50 13.54 -1.20
N LEU A 267 -1.33 14.50 -1.60
CA LEU A 267 -1.92 15.50 -0.71
C LEU A 267 -2.76 14.85 0.39
N LEU A 268 -3.70 13.97 0.02
CA LEU A 268 -4.55 13.27 1.00
C LEU A 268 -3.72 12.45 1.98
N THR A 269 -2.67 11.78 1.51
CA THR A 269 -1.80 10.98 2.38
C THR A 269 -1.13 11.84 3.45
N VAL A 270 -0.57 12.98 3.08
CA VAL A 270 0.08 13.90 4.06
C VAL A 270 -0.96 14.48 5.01
N ILE A 271 -2.13 14.88 4.53
CA ILE A 271 -3.23 15.40 5.36
C ILE A 271 -3.67 14.34 6.39
N ILE A 272 -3.94 13.10 5.95
CA ILE A 272 -4.40 12.04 6.85
C ILE A 272 -3.31 11.66 7.86
N ARG A 273 -2.03 11.60 7.45
CA ARG A 273 -0.93 11.29 8.35
C ARG A 273 -0.78 12.31 9.47
N ASN A 274 -0.89 13.60 9.16
CA ASN A 274 -0.65 14.67 10.12
C ASN A 274 -1.89 14.95 11.01
N TRP A 275 -3.07 15.02 10.43
CA TRP A 275 -4.31 15.40 11.14
C TRP A 275 -5.32 14.27 11.33
N GLY A 276 -5.20 13.15 10.60
CA GLY A 276 -6.10 12.00 10.74
C GLY A 276 -5.92 11.23 12.06
N SER A 277 -6.81 10.31 12.35
CA SER A 277 -6.71 9.42 13.53
C SER A 277 -5.61 8.37 13.38
N TYR A 278 -5.50 7.79 12.20
CA TYR A 278 -4.51 6.74 11.91
C TYR A 278 -3.19 7.34 11.40
N PRO A 279 -2.03 6.76 11.76
CA PRO A 279 -0.74 7.21 11.27
C PRO A 279 -0.51 6.90 9.79
N GLU A 280 -1.16 5.88 9.25
CA GLU A 280 -1.11 5.50 7.85
C GLU A 280 -2.27 6.10 7.07
N GLY A 281 -1.98 6.97 6.11
CA GLY A 281 -2.97 7.63 5.26
C GLY A 281 -3.10 7.03 3.87
N MET A 282 -2.07 6.31 3.40
CA MET A 282 -1.96 5.92 1.98
C MET A 282 -3.11 5.03 1.49
N SER A 283 -3.51 4.05 2.29
CA SER A 283 -4.58 3.12 1.93
C SER A 283 -5.93 3.83 1.75
N PHE A 284 -6.27 4.73 2.66
CA PHE A 284 -7.48 5.54 2.57
C PHE A 284 -7.42 6.53 1.41
N ALA A 285 -6.27 7.18 1.20
CA ALA A 285 -6.08 8.13 0.11
C ALA A 285 -6.31 7.46 -1.25
N ILE A 286 -5.76 6.25 -1.46
CA ILE A 286 -5.97 5.50 -2.71
C ILE A 286 -7.44 5.12 -2.87
N LEU A 287 -8.11 4.58 -1.84
CA LEU A 287 -9.52 4.19 -1.92
C LEU A 287 -10.44 5.39 -2.23
N ILE A 288 -10.20 6.53 -1.58
CA ILE A 288 -10.95 7.76 -1.86
C ILE A 288 -10.74 8.15 -3.33
N MET A 289 -9.50 8.17 -3.81
CA MET A 289 -9.21 8.56 -5.19
C MET A 289 -9.68 7.53 -6.22
N ASN A 290 -9.75 6.25 -5.87
CA ASN A 290 -10.39 5.24 -6.73
C ASN A 290 -11.86 5.58 -6.99
N ALA A 291 -12.60 6.05 -5.96
CA ALA A 291 -13.98 6.51 -6.13
C ALA A 291 -14.10 7.71 -7.07
N PHE A 292 -13.07 8.57 -7.12
CA PHE A 292 -13.04 9.73 -8.03
C PHE A 292 -12.47 9.42 -9.42
N THR A 293 -11.91 8.24 -9.66
CA THR A 293 -11.35 7.85 -10.98
C THR A 293 -12.36 7.96 -12.13
N PRO A 294 -13.64 7.53 -12.01
CA PRO A 294 -14.62 7.69 -13.05
C PRO A 294 -14.86 9.17 -13.38
N LEU A 295 -14.84 10.05 -12.37
CA LEU A 295 -14.99 11.50 -12.56
C LEU A 295 -13.78 12.05 -13.33
N ILE A 296 -12.56 11.70 -12.94
CA ILE A 296 -11.33 12.11 -13.64
C ILE A 296 -11.39 11.68 -15.11
N ASN A 297 -11.78 10.43 -15.39
CA ASN A 297 -11.90 9.90 -16.74
C ASN A 297 -12.99 10.60 -17.57
N THR A 298 -14.03 11.13 -16.94
CA THR A 298 -15.09 11.88 -17.61
C THR A 298 -14.63 13.27 -18.05
N TYR A 299 -13.85 13.96 -17.22
CA TYR A 299 -13.36 15.31 -17.53
C TYR A 299 -12.04 15.32 -18.31
N VAL A 300 -11.16 14.36 -18.06
CA VAL A 300 -9.84 14.27 -18.71
C VAL A 300 -9.86 13.13 -19.73
N LYS A 301 -10.63 13.33 -20.81
CA LYS A 301 -10.78 12.32 -21.88
C LYS A 301 -9.52 12.22 -22.74
N PRO A 302 -9.18 11.03 -23.25
CA PRO A 302 -8.18 10.89 -24.30
C PRO A 302 -8.71 11.55 -25.60
N LYS A 303 -7.80 12.07 -26.41
CA LYS A 303 -8.17 12.61 -27.75
C LYS A 303 -8.75 11.45 -28.58
N ARG A 304 -9.89 11.67 -29.19
CA ARG A 304 -10.50 10.70 -30.09
C ARG A 304 -9.67 10.59 -31.39
N PHE A 305 -9.60 9.39 -31.93
CA PHE A 305 -8.95 9.18 -33.22
C PHE A 305 -9.68 10.01 -34.30
N GLY A 306 -8.94 10.84 -35.06
CA GLY A 306 -9.53 11.72 -36.10
C GLY A 306 -10.01 13.07 -35.63
N GLU A 307 -10.02 13.41 -34.35
CA GLU A 307 -10.29 14.78 -33.87
C GLU A 307 -9.19 15.73 -34.32
N LYS A 308 -9.56 16.70 -35.18
CA LYS A 308 -8.67 17.82 -35.54
C LYS A 308 -8.45 18.69 -34.29
N PRO A 309 -7.19 19.15 -34.03
CA PRO A 309 -6.95 20.06 -32.91
C PRO A 309 -7.84 21.29 -33.07
N ALA A 310 -8.60 21.63 -32.02
CA ALA A 310 -9.36 22.88 -32.02
C ALA A 310 -8.37 24.03 -32.31
N LYS A 311 -8.61 24.79 -33.40
CA LYS A 311 -7.89 26.02 -33.66
C LYS A 311 -8.08 26.94 -32.45
N LYS A 312 -6.97 27.27 -31.75
CA LYS A 312 -6.96 28.33 -30.74
C LYS A 312 -7.27 29.66 -31.42
#